data_06a466d506f12de1f17296d41e32e69f
#
_entry.id   06a466d506f12de1f17296d41e32e69f
#
_cell.length_a   1.000
_cell.length_b   1.000
_cell.length_c   1.000
_cell.angle_alpha   90.00
_cell.angle_beta   90.00
_cell.angle_gamma   90.00
#
_symmetry.space_group_name_H-M   'P 1'
#
loop_
_entity.id
_entity.type
_entity.pdbx_description
1 polymer ?
#
loop_
_entity_poly.entity_id
_entity_poly.type
_entity_poly.pdbx_seq_one_letter_code
_entity_poly.pdbx_strand_id
1 'polypeptide(L)'
;MITVRLKIGDGEIVDTQTFGFIYLDSDKRVGAESKGFESTAYPEEEGEHILPKAADDAFDYKIKFFIQATSLKDANQLITEFNESLHDTPDELGLKTYHQVTFYNDYKRHKIVGYPNEIPEATDFWRDHRNQVEDIVIIEWTIRVTKPSLCDFNLGAE
;
A
#
# COMPACT_ATOMS: atom_id res chain seq x y z
N MET A 1 -8.15 5.98 19.76
CA MET A 1 -8.65 5.43 18.50
C MET A 1 -7.49 5.28 17.54
N ILE A 2 -7.32 4.11 16.99
CA ILE A 2 -6.25 3.85 16.05
C ILE A 2 -6.68 4.29 14.66
N THR A 3 -5.87 5.09 14.02
CA THR A 3 -6.20 5.73 12.76
C THR A 3 -5.31 5.23 11.64
N VAL A 4 -5.89 5.01 10.48
CA VAL A 4 -5.17 4.72 9.25
C VAL A 4 -5.40 5.89 8.30
N ARG A 5 -4.32 6.46 7.79
CA ARG A 5 -4.37 7.69 7.00
C ARG A 5 -3.64 7.52 5.69
N LEU A 6 -4.04 8.31 4.71
CA LEU A 6 -3.45 8.28 3.38
C LEU A 6 -3.19 9.71 2.89
N LYS A 7 -2.04 9.90 2.25
CA LYS A 7 -1.70 11.13 1.53
C LYS A 7 -1.46 10.77 0.08
N ILE A 8 -2.13 11.45 -0.83
CA ILE A 8 -1.95 11.26 -2.27
C ILE A 8 -1.18 12.46 -2.82
N GLY A 9 0.01 12.22 -3.37
CA GLY A 9 0.88 13.27 -3.90
C GLY A 9 1.19 14.33 -2.83
N ASP A 10 0.98 15.58 -3.17
CA ASP A 10 1.19 16.74 -2.30
C ASP A 10 -0.09 17.17 -1.57
N GLY A 11 -1.14 16.35 -1.62
CA GLY A 11 -2.41 16.65 -0.97
C GLY A 11 -2.36 16.53 0.54
N GLU A 12 -3.50 16.73 1.17
CA GLU A 12 -3.62 16.61 2.62
C GLU A 12 -3.62 15.16 3.07
N ILE A 13 -3.18 14.94 4.30
CA ILE A 13 -3.29 13.62 4.95
C ILE A 13 -4.73 13.45 5.42
N VAL A 14 -5.41 12.44 4.92
CA VAL A 14 -6.81 12.17 5.26
C VAL A 14 -6.96 10.76 5.79
N ASP A 15 -7.99 10.55 6.63
CA ASP A 15 -8.38 9.23 7.07
C ASP A 15 -8.92 8.42 5.87
N THR A 16 -8.57 7.14 5.78
CA THR A 16 -9.05 6.29 4.69
C THR A 16 -10.57 6.15 4.68
N GLN A 17 -11.24 6.35 5.81
CA GLN A 17 -12.70 6.35 5.88
C GLN A 17 -13.33 7.49 5.06
N THR A 18 -12.58 8.55 4.77
CA THR A 18 -13.03 9.61 3.86
C THR A 18 -13.35 9.06 2.47
N PHE A 19 -12.64 8.01 2.04
CA PHE A 19 -12.92 7.30 0.79
C PHE A 19 -13.94 6.17 0.95
N GLY A 20 -14.46 5.96 2.15
CA GLY A 20 -15.34 4.85 2.46
C GLY A 20 -14.62 3.55 2.79
N PHE A 21 -13.31 3.58 2.94
CA PHE A 21 -12.48 2.40 3.18
C PHE A 21 -12.16 2.26 4.66
N ILE A 22 -12.61 1.15 5.26
CA ILE A 22 -12.34 0.84 6.66
C ILE A 22 -11.21 -0.19 6.72
N TYR A 23 -10.17 0.11 7.48
CA TYR A 23 -8.98 -0.73 7.56
C TYR A 23 -9.28 -2.08 8.22
N LEU A 24 -8.80 -3.16 7.61
CA LEU A 24 -8.84 -4.51 8.17
C LEU A 24 -7.45 -4.99 8.59
N ASP A 25 -6.53 -5.04 7.63
CA ASP A 25 -5.19 -5.58 7.87
C ASP A 25 -4.21 -5.10 6.80
N SER A 26 -2.93 -5.30 7.06
CA SER A 26 -1.86 -5.01 6.09
C SER A 26 -0.67 -5.91 6.37
N ASP A 27 0.32 -5.88 5.48
CA ASP A 27 1.52 -6.69 5.60
C ASP A 27 2.26 -6.42 6.92
N LYS A 28 2.75 -7.49 7.52
CA LYS A 28 3.58 -7.44 8.73
C LYS A 28 5.04 -7.39 8.29
N ARG A 29 5.65 -6.22 8.38
CA ARG A 29 7.05 -6.04 8.00
C ARG A 29 7.78 -5.25 9.07
N VAL A 30 9.06 -5.53 9.20
CA VAL A 30 9.99 -4.74 10.04
C VAL A 30 11.01 -4.01 9.18
N GLY A 31 10.96 -4.20 7.86
CA GLY A 31 11.86 -3.57 6.92
C GLY A 31 11.80 -4.22 5.55
N ALA A 32 12.65 -3.77 4.66
CA ALA A 32 12.83 -4.34 3.33
C ALA A 32 13.96 -5.39 3.35
N GLU A 33 13.91 -6.29 2.39
CA GLU A 33 14.98 -7.26 2.19
C GLU A 33 16.15 -6.60 1.46
N SER A 34 17.36 -7.02 1.79
CA SER A 34 18.56 -6.58 1.10
C SER A 34 18.70 -7.30 -0.26
N LYS A 35 19.22 -6.59 -1.25
CA LYS A 35 19.61 -7.19 -2.54
C LYS A 35 20.78 -8.17 -2.42
N GLY A 36 21.43 -8.22 -1.25
CA GLY A 36 22.60 -9.03 -1.02
C GLY A 36 23.91 -8.25 -1.22
N PHE A 37 24.98 -8.89 -0.87
CA PHE A 37 26.32 -8.32 -0.98
C PHE A 37 27.02 -8.81 -2.24
N GLU A 38 27.80 -7.94 -2.86
CA GLU A 38 28.75 -8.36 -3.87
C GLU A 38 29.92 -9.07 -3.21
N SER A 39 30.36 -10.18 -3.79
CA SER A 39 31.48 -10.95 -3.26
C SER A 39 32.43 -11.37 -4.38
N THR A 40 33.71 -11.48 -4.05
CA THR A 40 34.75 -11.95 -4.97
C THR A 40 35.58 -13.01 -4.26
N ALA A 41 35.73 -14.18 -4.90
CA ALA A 41 36.57 -15.26 -4.41
C ALA A 41 37.88 -15.31 -5.23
N TYR A 42 39.01 -15.38 -4.54
CA TYR A 42 40.30 -15.55 -5.16
C TYR A 42 40.81 -16.97 -4.90
N PRO A 43 41.30 -17.71 -5.95
CA PRO A 43 41.65 -19.13 -5.79
C PRO A 43 42.75 -19.42 -4.77
N GLU A 44 43.61 -18.45 -4.50
CA GLU A 44 44.77 -18.62 -3.59
C GLU A 44 44.48 -18.13 -2.16
N GLU A 45 43.29 -17.61 -1.92
CA GLU A 45 42.91 -17.10 -0.62
C GLU A 45 41.73 -17.92 -0.05
N GLU A 46 41.73 -18.01 1.28
CA GLU A 46 40.62 -18.67 1.98
C GLU A 46 39.39 -17.76 2.01
N GLY A 47 38.24 -18.32 1.56
CA GLY A 47 36.96 -17.64 1.63
C GLY A 47 36.71 -16.61 0.52
N GLU A 48 35.93 -15.62 0.83
CA GLU A 48 35.48 -14.57 -0.09
C GLU A 48 35.77 -13.18 0.49
N HIS A 49 35.97 -12.23 -0.41
CA HIS A 49 35.96 -10.80 -0.07
C HIS A 49 34.58 -10.25 -0.34
N ILE A 50 33.92 -9.72 0.66
CA ILE A 50 32.56 -9.16 0.56
C ILE A 50 32.64 -7.65 0.54
N LEU A 51 31.95 -7.02 -0.42
CA LEU A 51 31.67 -5.60 -0.39
C LEU A 51 30.44 -5.39 0.52
N PRO A 52 30.60 -4.83 1.74
CA PRO A 52 29.55 -4.83 2.75
C PRO A 52 28.49 -3.72 2.54
N LYS A 53 28.32 -3.28 1.32
CA LYS A 53 27.30 -2.32 0.94
C LYS A 53 26.23 -3.03 0.11
N ALA A 54 25.00 -2.89 0.51
CA ALA A 54 23.86 -3.45 -0.22
C ALA A 54 22.71 -2.44 -0.20
N ALA A 55 21.97 -2.40 -1.31
CA ALA A 55 20.72 -1.66 -1.37
C ALA A 55 19.55 -2.57 -0.97
N ASP A 56 18.49 -1.98 -0.49
CA ASP A 56 17.27 -2.70 -0.17
C ASP A 56 16.45 -2.96 -1.44
N ASP A 57 15.79 -4.12 -1.49
CA ASP A 57 14.91 -4.47 -2.59
C ASP A 57 13.59 -3.73 -2.52
N ALA A 58 13.06 -3.37 -3.68
CA ALA A 58 11.69 -2.94 -3.82
C ALA A 58 10.74 -4.07 -3.41
N PHE A 59 9.57 -3.74 -2.91
CA PHE A 59 8.58 -4.73 -2.49
C PHE A 59 7.16 -4.21 -2.67
N ASP A 60 6.20 -5.13 -2.65
CA ASP A 60 4.78 -4.81 -2.62
C ASP A 60 4.27 -4.81 -1.18
N TYR A 61 3.52 -3.79 -0.83
CA TYR A 61 2.84 -3.69 0.46
C TYR A 61 1.34 -3.82 0.25
N LYS A 62 0.75 -4.86 0.81
CA LYS A 62 -0.66 -5.17 0.64
C LYS A 62 -1.47 -4.67 1.82
N ILE A 63 -2.60 -4.05 1.52
CA ILE A 63 -3.52 -3.50 2.51
C ILE A 63 -4.91 -4.03 2.22
N LYS A 64 -5.61 -4.47 3.26
CA LYS A 64 -7.00 -4.91 3.17
C LYS A 64 -7.91 -3.90 3.84
N PHE A 65 -8.94 -3.51 3.12
CA PHE A 65 -10.02 -2.67 3.62
C PHE A 65 -11.36 -3.37 3.42
N PHE A 66 -12.39 -2.89 4.11
CA PHE A 66 -13.75 -3.24 3.74
C PHE A 66 -14.57 -1.98 3.51
N ILE A 67 -15.60 -2.13 2.69
CA ILE A 67 -16.55 -1.07 2.37
C ILE A 67 -17.92 -1.55 2.83
N GLN A 68 -18.64 -0.71 3.59
CA GLN A 68 -20.04 -0.91 3.89
C GLN A 68 -20.83 -0.05 2.90
N ALA A 69 -21.68 -0.69 2.09
CA ALA A 69 -22.46 0.00 1.07
C ALA A 69 -23.87 -0.60 0.98
N THR A 70 -24.81 0.19 0.51
CA THR A 70 -26.19 -0.26 0.34
C THR A 70 -26.34 -1.22 -0.84
N SER A 71 -25.37 -1.22 -1.77
CA SER A 71 -25.35 -2.13 -2.91
C SER A 71 -23.92 -2.33 -3.41
N LEU A 72 -23.71 -3.40 -4.17
CA LEU A 72 -22.43 -3.66 -4.83
C LEU A 72 -22.06 -2.53 -5.81
N LYS A 73 -23.06 -1.93 -6.45
CA LYS A 73 -22.87 -0.80 -7.35
C LYS A 73 -22.24 0.40 -6.63
N ASP A 74 -22.72 0.72 -5.43
CA ASP A 74 -22.20 1.82 -4.64
C ASP A 74 -20.74 1.54 -4.20
N ALA A 75 -20.46 0.31 -3.82
CA ALA A 75 -19.10 -0.10 -3.47
C ALA A 75 -18.14 0.04 -4.67
N ASN A 76 -18.56 -0.40 -5.86
CA ASN A 76 -17.78 -0.27 -7.08
C ASN A 76 -17.56 1.20 -7.44
N GLN A 77 -18.53 2.06 -7.20
CA GLN A 77 -18.40 3.50 -7.44
C GLN A 77 -17.33 4.10 -6.53
N LEU A 78 -17.32 3.74 -5.24
CA LEU A 78 -16.30 4.20 -4.30
C LEU A 78 -14.89 3.76 -4.73
N ILE A 79 -14.74 2.52 -5.18
CA ILE A 79 -13.46 2.00 -5.68
C ILE A 79 -13.02 2.77 -6.92
N THR A 80 -13.93 3.05 -7.84
CA THR A 80 -13.64 3.80 -9.06
C THR A 80 -13.22 5.23 -8.76
N GLU A 81 -13.93 5.92 -7.87
CA GLU A 81 -13.60 7.27 -7.45
C GLU A 81 -12.24 7.34 -6.76
N PHE A 82 -11.95 6.36 -5.90
CA PHE A 82 -10.64 6.26 -5.25
C PHE A 82 -9.53 6.08 -6.28
N ASN A 83 -9.72 5.16 -7.23
CA ASN A 83 -8.71 4.91 -8.27
C ASN A 83 -8.48 6.16 -9.15
N GLU A 84 -9.53 6.89 -9.49
CA GLU A 84 -9.39 8.13 -10.25
C GLU A 84 -8.62 9.22 -9.50
N SER A 85 -8.70 9.23 -8.16
CA SER A 85 -7.96 10.18 -7.35
C SER A 85 -6.46 9.90 -7.30
N LEU A 86 -6.03 8.70 -7.67
CA LEU A 86 -4.63 8.26 -7.60
C LEU A 86 -3.78 8.72 -8.80
N HIS A 87 -4.39 9.23 -9.84
CA HIS A 87 -3.67 9.64 -11.04
C HIS A 87 -4.27 10.90 -11.63
N ASP A 88 -3.48 11.55 -12.50
CA ASP A 88 -3.96 12.69 -13.28
C ASP A 88 -4.90 12.24 -14.39
N THR A 89 -5.59 13.21 -15.00
CA THR A 89 -6.39 12.95 -16.20
C THR A 89 -5.50 12.32 -17.28
N PRO A 90 -5.94 11.22 -17.92
CA PRO A 90 -5.16 10.59 -18.97
C PRO A 90 -4.81 11.57 -20.10
N ASP A 91 -3.61 11.42 -20.66
CA ASP A 91 -3.17 12.22 -21.78
C ASP A 91 -3.85 11.80 -23.10
N GLU A 92 -3.43 12.40 -24.22
CA GLU A 92 -4.00 12.09 -25.56
C GLU A 92 -3.80 10.63 -25.98
N LEU A 93 -2.78 9.97 -25.44
CA LEU A 93 -2.48 8.56 -25.69
C LEU A 93 -3.16 7.62 -24.70
N GLY A 94 -3.92 8.15 -23.75
CA GLY A 94 -4.56 7.36 -22.70
C GLY A 94 -3.63 6.98 -21.54
N LEU A 95 -2.42 7.54 -21.48
CA LEU A 95 -1.47 7.26 -20.42
C LEU A 95 -1.85 8.03 -19.16
N LYS A 96 -1.82 7.34 -18.03
CA LYS A 96 -2.13 7.88 -16.70
C LYS A 96 -0.85 8.13 -15.93
N THR A 97 -0.74 9.31 -15.31
CA THR A 97 0.37 9.62 -14.40
C THR A 97 -0.10 9.42 -12.97
N TYR A 98 0.42 8.39 -12.31
CA TYR A 98 0.06 8.07 -10.92
C TYR A 98 0.86 8.91 -9.95
N HIS A 99 0.19 9.36 -8.89
CA HIS A 99 0.82 10.08 -7.79
C HIS A 99 1.48 9.11 -6.82
N GLN A 100 2.59 9.55 -6.23
CA GLN A 100 3.18 8.85 -5.11
C GLN A 100 2.22 8.94 -3.92
N VAL A 101 2.02 7.84 -3.23
CA VAL A 101 1.13 7.78 -2.07
C VAL A 101 1.93 7.49 -0.81
N THR A 102 1.46 8.04 0.31
CA THR A 102 2.02 7.76 1.63
C THR A 102 0.91 7.21 2.51
N PHE A 103 1.10 6.01 3.01
CA PHE A 103 0.15 5.31 3.85
C PHE A 103 0.67 5.26 5.29
N TYR A 104 -0.13 5.75 6.23
CA TYR A 104 0.20 5.75 7.65
C TYR A 104 -0.67 4.75 8.38
N ASN A 105 -0.04 3.78 9.02
CA ASN A 105 -0.73 2.75 9.80
C ASN A 105 -0.29 2.86 11.27
N ASP A 106 -1.13 3.42 12.10
CA ASP A 106 -0.84 3.59 13.52
C ASP A 106 -0.89 2.26 14.29
N TYR A 107 -1.61 1.24 13.77
CA TYR A 107 -1.64 -0.09 14.35
C TYR A 107 -0.29 -0.79 14.32
N LYS A 108 0.35 -0.76 13.16
CA LYS A 108 1.63 -1.45 12.93
C LYS A 108 2.81 -0.50 12.97
N ARG A 109 2.54 0.78 13.19
CA ARG A 109 3.53 1.85 13.20
C ARG A 109 4.33 1.90 11.88
N HIS A 110 3.61 1.76 10.77
CA HIS A 110 4.20 1.83 9.44
C HIS A 110 3.90 3.15 8.76
N LYS A 111 4.90 3.70 8.10
CA LYS A 111 4.78 4.75 7.11
C LYS A 111 5.29 4.18 5.80
N ILE A 112 4.41 3.97 4.84
CA ILE A 112 4.73 3.34 3.57
C ILE A 112 4.61 4.36 2.46
N VAL A 113 5.69 4.54 1.71
CA VAL A 113 5.75 5.48 0.58
C VAL A 113 6.00 4.71 -0.70
N GLY A 114 5.12 4.86 -1.67
CA GLY A 114 5.25 4.16 -2.93
C GLY A 114 4.23 4.61 -3.95
N TYR A 115 3.98 3.77 -4.94
CA TYR A 115 3.03 4.04 -6.01
C TYR A 115 1.92 3.00 -6.01
N PRO A 116 0.68 3.38 -6.37
CA PRO A 116 -0.38 2.39 -6.54
C PRO A 116 0.02 1.40 -7.62
N ASN A 117 0.08 0.12 -7.28
CA ASN A 117 0.48 -0.92 -8.23
C ASN A 117 -0.71 -1.48 -9.00
N GLU A 118 -1.86 -1.53 -8.34
CA GLU A 118 -3.08 -2.11 -8.90
C GLU A 118 -4.30 -1.28 -8.48
N ILE A 119 -5.39 -1.44 -9.23
CA ILE A 119 -6.69 -0.95 -8.82
C ILE A 119 -7.12 -1.77 -7.59
N PRO A 120 -7.70 -1.16 -6.55
CA PRO A 120 -8.25 -1.93 -5.45
C PRO A 120 -9.23 -2.97 -5.96
N GLU A 121 -9.01 -4.22 -5.58
CA GLU A 121 -9.74 -5.36 -6.10
C GLU A 121 -10.64 -5.95 -5.03
N ALA A 122 -11.90 -6.19 -5.38
CA ALA A 122 -12.84 -6.85 -4.47
C ALA A 122 -12.46 -8.33 -4.39
N THR A 123 -12.04 -8.77 -3.20
CA THR A 123 -11.64 -10.16 -2.98
C THR A 123 -12.74 -10.98 -2.33
N ASP A 124 -13.68 -10.33 -1.66
CA ASP A 124 -14.76 -11.03 -0.98
C ASP A 124 -15.97 -10.12 -0.86
N PHE A 125 -17.13 -10.74 -0.76
CA PHE A 125 -18.41 -10.04 -0.70
C PHE A 125 -19.30 -10.69 0.35
N TRP A 126 -19.78 -9.87 1.28
CA TRP A 126 -20.65 -10.33 2.35
C TRP A 126 -21.95 -9.55 2.37
N ARG A 127 -23.06 -10.27 2.44
CA ARG A 127 -24.37 -9.66 2.63
C ARG A 127 -24.86 -9.96 4.04
N ASP A 128 -25.31 -8.92 4.74
CA ASP A 128 -25.94 -9.10 6.04
C ASP A 128 -27.38 -9.61 5.84
N HIS A 129 -27.56 -10.90 6.07
CA HIS A 129 -28.86 -11.55 5.93
C HIS A 129 -29.87 -11.17 7.02
N ARG A 130 -29.42 -10.57 8.11
CA ARG A 130 -30.30 -10.16 9.22
C ARG A 130 -31.02 -8.85 8.91
N ASN A 131 -30.28 -7.87 8.44
CA ASN A 131 -30.80 -6.53 8.17
C ASN A 131 -31.04 -6.27 6.69
N GLN A 132 -30.27 -6.91 5.80
CA GLN A 132 -30.30 -6.73 4.34
C GLN A 132 -30.17 -5.26 3.89
N VAL A 133 -29.61 -4.40 4.77
CA VAL A 133 -29.49 -2.97 4.53
C VAL A 133 -28.15 -2.61 3.91
N GLU A 134 -27.10 -3.32 4.31
CA GLU A 134 -25.76 -3.05 3.86
C GLU A 134 -25.03 -4.30 3.42
N ASP A 135 -24.26 -4.17 2.37
CA ASP A 135 -23.34 -5.20 1.90
C ASP A 135 -21.91 -4.84 2.34
N ILE A 136 -21.15 -5.85 2.70
CA ILE A 136 -19.74 -5.68 3.08
C ILE A 136 -18.88 -6.23 1.95
N VAL A 137 -18.03 -5.40 1.39
CA VAL A 137 -17.09 -5.77 0.32
C VAL A 137 -15.69 -5.65 0.87
N ILE A 138 -14.93 -6.75 0.84
CA ILE A 138 -13.52 -6.75 1.23
C ILE A 138 -12.69 -6.47 -0.01
N ILE A 139 -11.81 -5.48 0.07
CA ILE A 139 -10.93 -5.10 -1.02
C ILE A 139 -9.48 -5.23 -0.60
N GLU A 140 -8.64 -5.54 -1.56
CA GLU A 140 -7.19 -5.59 -1.40
C GLU A 140 -6.54 -4.58 -2.33
N TRP A 141 -5.62 -3.79 -1.79
CA TRP A 141 -4.89 -2.78 -2.54
C TRP A 141 -3.40 -2.93 -2.29
N THR A 142 -2.61 -2.74 -3.32
CA THR A 142 -1.16 -2.93 -3.25
C THR A 142 -0.44 -1.63 -3.58
N ILE A 143 0.52 -1.27 -2.72
CA ILE A 143 1.44 -0.16 -2.94
C ILE A 143 2.80 -0.76 -3.30
N ARG A 144 3.35 -0.34 -4.44
CA ARG A 144 4.70 -0.73 -4.85
C ARG A 144 5.72 0.23 -4.23
N VAL A 145 6.52 -0.27 -3.32
CA VAL A 145 7.59 0.51 -2.68
C VAL A 145 8.85 0.34 -3.50
N THR A 146 9.24 1.41 -4.18
CA THR A 146 10.44 1.40 -5.03
C THR A 146 11.69 1.86 -4.30
N LYS A 147 11.51 2.71 -3.28
CA LYS A 147 12.61 3.23 -2.45
C LYS A 147 12.31 2.95 -0.98
N PRO A 148 12.70 1.79 -0.45
CA PRO A 148 12.39 1.43 0.94
C PRO A 148 12.91 2.42 1.99
N SER A 149 13.94 3.18 1.67
CA SER A 149 14.50 4.20 2.58
C SER A 149 13.51 5.32 2.91
N LEU A 150 12.47 5.52 2.09
CA LEU A 150 11.43 6.52 2.35
C LEU A 150 10.37 6.02 3.34
N CYS A 151 10.36 4.73 3.62
CA CYS A 151 9.43 4.11 4.54
C CYS A 151 9.96 4.14 5.98
N ASP A 152 9.03 4.09 6.94
CA ASP A 152 9.35 3.94 8.35
C ASP A 152 8.52 2.78 8.91
N PHE A 153 9.19 1.78 9.47
CA PHE A 153 8.54 0.60 10.04
C PHE A 153 8.42 0.67 11.56
N ASN A 154 8.75 1.82 12.15
CA ASN A 154 8.62 2.07 13.58
C ASN A 154 8.20 3.50 13.84
N LEU A 155 7.13 3.91 13.16
CA LEU A 155 6.60 5.27 13.19
C LEU A 155 6.20 5.68 14.60
N GLY A 156 6.68 6.86 15.04
CA GLY A 156 6.32 7.41 16.34
C GLY A 156 6.99 6.71 17.52
N ALA A 157 7.97 5.85 17.30
CA ALA A 157 8.79 5.31 18.37
C ALA A 157 9.85 6.33 18.79
N GLU A 158 9.98 6.52 20.08
CA GLU A 158 11.01 7.38 20.66
C GLU A 158 12.12 6.54 21.31
#